data_9a359dc89baf7253bc652e222063b6fa
#
_entry.id   9a359dc89baf7253bc652e222063b6fa
#
_cell.length_a   1.000
_cell.length_b   1.000
_cell.length_c   1.000
_cell.angle_alpha   90.00
_cell.angle_beta   90.00
_cell.angle_gamma   90.00
#
_symmetry.space_group_name_H-M   'P 1'
#
loop_
_entity.id
_entity.type
_entity.pdbx_description
1 polymer ?
#
loop_
_entity_poly.entity_id
_entity_poly.type
_entity_poly.pdbx_seq_one_letter_code
_entity_poly.pdbx_strand_id
1 'polypeptide(L)'
;MLAMAMTDSPRNAASTAASRAHACASCAARALSICSAMHTEDLGRLAAARTHQHVDAGETFLNEGDAATHFFNIIEGAIKVFKLMPDGRRQITGFLFAGDLLGLAFNDSYTYSAEAITPVKICRFPRRQLERLLDEFPKMEKRLLAMASNELAAAQEQMMLLGRKTAHERLASFLLSLARRERRYGRGGDAVQLPMTRTDIADYLGLTTETASRVFTSLRKRGCIEIETAKSIRFSDRDTLEELASGLE
;
A
#
# COMPACT_ATOMS: atom_id res chain seq x y z
N MET A 1 31.95 46.47 -3.97
CA MET A 1 31.58 45.06 -4.26
C MET A 1 30.05 45.00 -4.23
N LEU A 2 29.39 45.05 -5.40
CA LEU A 2 27.94 44.95 -5.50
C LEU A 2 27.56 43.47 -5.54
N ALA A 3 26.71 43.03 -4.59
CA ALA A 3 26.08 41.74 -4.62
C ALA A 3 24.89 41.80 -5.59
N MET A 4 24.99 41.07 -6.70
CA MET A 4 23.92 40.85 -7.65
C MET A 4 22.91 39.88 -7.05
N ALA A 5 21.75 40.38 -6.63
CA ALA A 5 20.60 39.55 -6.29
C ALA A 5 20.05 38.95 -7.58
N MET A 6 20.17 37.62 -7.74
CA MET A 6 19.49 36.87 -8.81
C MET A 6 18.01 36.83 -8.47
N THR A 7 17.22 37.67 -9.15
CA THR A 7 15.74 37.58 -9.11
C THR A 7 15.30 36.38 -9.94
N ASP A 8 14.73 35.40 -9.27
CA ASP A 8 14.14 34.23 -9.92
C ASP A 8 12.95 34.69 -10.80
N SER A 9 13.05 34.45 -12.10
CA SER A 9 12.11 34.98 -13.09
C SER A 9 10.76 34.24 -13.00
N PRO A 10 9.60 34.93 -12.99
CA PRO A 10 8.27 34.32 -12.88
C PRO A 10 7.94 33.31 -14.00
N ARG A 11 8.63 33.38 -15.13
CA ARG A 11 8.52 32.40 -16.23
C ARG A 11 9.02 30.98 -15.84
N ASN A 12 10.00 30.88 -14.95
CA ASN A 12 10.58 29.61 -14.53
C ASN A 12 9.64 28.90 -13.54
N ALA A 13 8.95 29.65 -12.67
CA ALA A 13 7.98 29.11 -11.72
C ALA A 13 6.71 28.56 -12.41
N ALA A 14 6.21 29.24 -13.44
CA ALA A 14 5.04 28.79 -14.21
C ALA A 14 5.34 27.51 -15.02
N SER A 15 6.52 27.43 -15.63
CA SER A 15 6.98 26.23 -16.36
C SER A 15 7.11 25.02 -15.43
N THR A 16 7.61 25.20 -14.21
CA THR A 16 7.73 24.11 -13.22
C THR A 16 6.38 23.68 -12.66
N ALA A 17 5.44 24.60 -12.47
CA ALA A 17 4.08 24.28 -12.02
C ALA A 17 3.28 23.49 -13.07
N ALA A 18 3.34 23.89 -14.34
CA ALA A 18 2.72 23.16 -15.45
C ALA A 18 3.29 21.73 -15.60
N SER A 19 4.61 21.59 -15.52
CA SER A 19 5.28 20.28 -15.55
C SER A 19 4.87 19.38 -14.38
N ARG A 20 4.74 19.93 -13.17
CA ARG A 20 4.28 19.18 -11.98
C ARG A 20 2.82 18.74 -12.10
N ALA A 21 1.93 19.59 -12.60
CA ALA A 21 0.52 19.25 -12.85
C ALA A 21 0.40 18.15 -13.91
N HIS A 22 1.19 18.20 -14.98
CA HIS A 22 1.27 17.16 -16.01
C HIS A 22 1.70 15.82 -15.42
N ALA A 23 2.70 15.80 -14.55
CA ALA A 23 3.14 14.58 -13.86
C ALA A 23 2.05 13.96 -12.97
N CYS A 24 1.15 14.75 -12.37
CA CYS A 24 -0.02 14.26 -11.65
C CYS A 24 -1.10 13.73 -12.60
N ALA A 25 -1.31 14.36 -13.76
CA ALA A 25 -2.29 13.94 -14.76
C ALA A 25 -1.93 12.57 -15.37
N SER A 26 -0.65 12.31 -15.61
CA SER A 26 -0.11 11.07 -16.18
C SER A 26 0.26 10.01 -15.13
N CYS A 27 -0.01 10.24 -13.84
CA CYS A 27 0.37 9.34 -12.76
C CYS A 27 -0.42 8.02 -12.83
N ALA A 28 0.27 6.89 -12.94
CA ALA A 28 -0.35 5.56 -13.02
C ALA A 28 -1.19 5.20 -11.78
N ALA A 29 -0.82 5.70 -10.60
CA ALA A 29 -1.54 5.47 -9.36
C ALA A 29 -2.75 6.41 -9.17
N ARG A 30 -2.96 7.42 -10.03
CA ARG A 30 -4.00 8.45 -9.86
C ARG A 30 -5.39 7.86 -9.73
N ALA A 31 -5.78 6.97 -10.64
CA ALA A 31 -7.12 6.40 -10.71
C ALA A 31 -7.52 5.64 -9.43
N LEU A 32 -6.54 5.11 -8.71
CA LEU A 32 -6.71 4.25 -7.54
C LEU A 32 -6.58 5.02 -6.21
N SER A 33 -5.87 6.15 -6.25
CA SER A 33 -5.52 6.94 -5.07
C SER A 33 -6.57 8.00 -4.72
N ILE A 34 -6.29 8.75 -3.67
CA ILE A 34 -7.06 9.93 -3.27
C ILE A 34 -7.10 11.00 -4.39
N CYS A 35 -6.07 11.03 -5.25
CA CYS A 35 -5.97 12.00 -6.36
C CYS A 35 -7.04 11.81 -7.44
N SER A 36 -7.72 10.64 -7.49
CA SER A 36 -8.82 10.37 -8.44
C SER A 36 -10.01 11.30 -8.26
N ALA A 37 -10.19 11.85 -7.06
CA ALA A 37 -11.29 12.75 -6.74
C ALA A 37 -11.11 14.19 -7.24
N MET A 38 -9.91 14.54 -7.74
CA MET A 38 -9.62 15.88 -8.25
C MET A 38 -9.81 15.98 -9.76
N HIS A 39 -10.36 17.12 -10.22
CA HIS A 39 -10.41 17.44 -11.63
C HIS A 39 -9.03 17.77 -12.18
N THR A 40 -8.85 17.61 -13.49
CA THR A 40 -7.52 17.82 -14.12
C THR A 40 -7.03 19.26 -13.97
N GLU A 41 -7.92 20.24 -13.97
CA GLU A 41 -7.65 21.66 -13.77
C GLU A 41 -7.10 21.98 -12.36
N ASP A 42 -7.50 21.20 -11.34
CA ASP A 42 -7.09 21.39 -9.95
C ASP A 42 -5.79 20.66 -9.58
N LEU A 43 -5.28 19.80 -10.46
CA LEU A 43 -4.07 19.01 -10.18
C LEU A 43 -2.83 19.86 -9.91
N GLY A 44 -2.79 21.10 -10.39
CA GLY A 44 -1.72 22.05 -10.08
C GLY A 44 -1.60 22.33 -8.59
N ARG A 45 -2.71 22.42 -7.87
CA ARG A 45 -2.76 22.64 -6.40
C ARG A 45 -2.24 21.43 -5.64
N LEU A 46 -2.68 20.23 -6.04
CA LEU A 46 -2.18 18.98 -5.48
C LEU A 46 -0.67 18.83 -5.74
N ALA A 47 -0.23 19.14 -6.96
CA ALA A 47 1.17 19.06 -7.37
C ALA A 47 2.07 20.02 -6.57
N ALA A 48 1.56 21.20 -6.22
CA ALA A 48 2.27 22.18 -5.39
C ALA A 48 2.41 21.73 -3.92
N ALA A 49 1.44 20.95 -3.44
CA ALA A 49 1.40 20.47 -2.04
C ALA A 49 2.28 19.25 -1.79
N ARG A 50 2.85 18.62 -2.82
CA ARG A 50 3.57 17.35 -2.69
C ARG A 50 5.05 17.45 -3.02
N THR A 51 5.81 16.51 -2.45
CA THR A 51 7.16 16.15 -2.90
C THR A 51 7.19 14.67 -3.29
N HIS A 52 8.14 14.27 -4.13
CA HIS A 52 8.41 12.86 -4.40
C HIS A 52 9.54 12.38 -3.49
N GLN A 53 9.43 11.12 -3.05
CA GLN A 53 10.50 10.42 -2.36
C GLN A 53 10.67 9.04 -3.00
N HIS A 54 11.91 8.62 -3.18
CA HIS A 54 12.30 7.26 -3.50
C HIS A 54 12.78 6.60 -2.22
N VAL A 55 12.41 5.34 -2.04
CA VAL A 55 12.77 4.52 -0.88
C VAL A 55 13.32 3.21 -1.42
N ASP A 56 14.49 2.81 -0.99
CA ASP A 56 15.12 1.58 -1.44
C ASP A 56 14.48 0.35 -0.77
N ALA A 57 14.57 -0.81 -1.42
CA ALA A 57 14.06 -2.06 -0.86
C ALA A 57 14.74 -2.39 0.46
N GLY A 58 13.97 -2.73 1.49
CA GLY A 58 14.42 -3.01 2.85
C GLY A 58 14.59 -1.77 3.73
N GLU A 59 14.39 -0.55 3.19
CA GLU A 59 14.47 0.68 3.97
C GLU A 59 13.17 0.92 4.75
N THR A 60 13.30 1.14 6.07
CA THR A 60 12.21 1.63 6.93
C THR A 60 12.21 3.16 6.89
N PHE A 61 11.15 3.76 6.35
CA PHE A 61 11.05 5.21 6.15
C PHE A 61 10.03 5.90 7.06
N LEU A 62 9.30 5.13 7.86
CA LEU A 62 8.34 5.58 8.84
C LEU A 62 8.41 4.66 10.05
N ASN A 63 8.58 5.20 11.25
CA ASN A 63 8.62 4.42 12.48
C ASN A 63 7.40 4.70 13.36
N GLU A 64 6.92 3.66 14.04
CA GLU A 64 5.91 3.81 15.08
C GLU A 64 6.42 4.77 16.17
N GLY A 65 5.56 5.74 16.57
CA GLY A 65 5.90 6.75 17.56
C GLY A 65 6.50 8.05 16.98
N ASP A 66 7.01 8.03 15.74
CA ASP A 66 7.48 9.26 15.08
C ASP A 66 6.32 10.26 14.90
N ALA A 67 6.63 11.56 14.88
CA ALA A 67 5.65 12.61 14.67
C ALA A 67 4.95 12.46 13.30
N ALA A 68 3.62 12.40 13.30
CA ALA A 68 2.81 12.20 12.10
C ALA A 68 2.67 13.49 11.28
N THR A 69 3.77 13.93 10.70
CA THR A 69 3.87 15.20 9.97
C THR A 69 3.46 15.12 8.50
N HIS A 70 3.35 13.93 7.93
CA HIS A 70 3.10 13.70 6.52
C HIS A 70 2.14 12.54 6.26
N PHE A 71 1.43 12.66 5.12
CA PHE A 71 0.75 11.57 4.45
C PHE A 71 1.56 11.14 3.23
N PHE A 72 1.42 9.87 2.86
CA PHE A 72 2.14 9.31 1.72
C PHE A 72 1.17 8.57 0.81
N ASN A 73 1.23 8.85 -0.49
CA ASN A 73 0.52 8.09 -1.50
C ASN A 73 1.52 7.28 -2.32
N ILE A 74 1.34 5.98 -2.39
CA ILE A 74 2.23 5.07 -3.11
C ILE A 74 1.98 5.22 -4.61
N ILE A 75 3.02 5.53 -5.39
CA ILE A 75 2.96 5.62 -6.85
C ILE A 75 3.35 4.27 -7.46
N GLU A 76 4.40 3.66 -6.93
CA GLU A 76 5.01 2.44 -7.45
C GLU A 76 5.66 1.64 -6.33
N GLY A 77 5.72 0.31 -6.49
CA GLY A 77 6.33 -0.59 -5.52
C GLY A 77 5.35 -1.17 -4.50
N ALA A 78 5.92 -1.87 -3.52
CA ALA A 78 5.21 -2.54 -2.43
C ALA A 78 5.84 -2.21 -1.09
N ILE A 79 5.00 -1.98 -0.09
CA ILE A 79 5.36 -1.61 1.28
C ILE A 79 4.69 -2.60 2.23
N LYS A 80 5.36 -2.95 3.33
CA LYS A 80 4.74 -3.60 4.48
C LYS A 80 4.60 -2.61 5.63
N VAL A 81 3.46 -2.67 6.31
CA VAL A 81 3.22 -1.96 7.57
C VAL A 81 3.18 -2.96 8.70
N PHE A 82 3.83 -2.64 9.82
CA PHE A 82 4.03 -3.60 10.90
C PHE A 82 4.14 -2.92 12.26
N LYS A 83 3.95 -3.74 13.29
CA LYS A 83 4.24 -3.41 14.69
C LYS A 83 5.30 -4.35 15.24
N LEU A 84 6.16 -3.82 16.10
CA LEU A 84 7.13 -4.60 16.86
C LEU A 84 6.62 -4.82 18.28
N MET A 85 6.73 -6.04 18.76
CA MET A 85 6.51 -6.35 20.17
C MET A 85 7.79 -6.09 20.97
N PRO A 86 7.70 -5.86 22.29
CA PRO A 86 8.86 -5.62 23.13
C PRO A 86 9.91 -6.75 23.10
N ASP A 87 9.50 -7.98 22.78
CA ASP A 87 10.38 -9.16 22.64
C ASP A 87 11.01 -9.30 21.23
N GLY A 88 10.79 -8.31 20.36
CA GLY A 88 11.35 -8.27 19.01
C GLY A 88 10.53 -9.02 17.95
N ARG A 89 9.45 -9.73 18.32
CA ARG A 89 8.53 -10.31 17.34
C ARG A 89 7.85 -9.21 16.54
N ARG A 90 7.68 -9.45 15.26
CA ARG A 90 7.02 -8.52 14.34
C ARG A 90 5.66 -9.08 13.93
N GLN A 91 4.64 -8.22 13.94
CA GLN A 91 3.36 -8.49 13.30
C GLN A 91 3.19 -7.56 12.13
N ILE A 92 3.17 -8.09 10.92
CA ILE A 92 2.77 -7.32 9.74
C ILE A 92 1.25 -7.17 9.78
N THR A 93 0.78 -5.94 9.70
CA THR A 93 -0.65 -5.60 9.74
C THR A 93 -1.22 -5.35 8.35
N GLY A 94 -0.38 -5.10 7.34
CA GLY A 94 -0.82 -4.90 5.97
C GLY A 94 0.31 -4.85 4.95
N PHE A 95 -0.07 -5.09 3.69
CA PHE A 95 0.75 -4.85 2.52
C PHE A 95 0.09 -3.77 1.66
N LEU A 96 0.83 -2.72 1.37
CA LEU A 96 0.37 -1.57 0.62
C LEU A 96 1.07 -1.50 -0.73
N PHE A 97 0.34 -1.02 -1.74
CA PHE A 97 0.81 -0.98 -3.12
C PHE A 97 0.44 0.35 -3.79
N ALA A 98 0.75 0.51 -5.07
CA ALA A 98 0.39 1.70 -5.82
C ALA A 98 -1.10 2.07 -5.62
N GLY A 99 -1.37 3.34 -5.37
CA GLY A 99 -2.71 3.88 -5.11
C GLY A 99 -3.12 3.93 -3.64
N ASP A 100 -2.46 3.16 -2.75
CA ASP A 100 -2.77 3.20 -1.32
C ASP A 100 -2.19 4.46 -0.67
N LEU A 101 -2.87 4.87 0.41
CA LEU A 101 -2.47 5.98 1.25
C LEU A 101 -1.90 5.45 2.56
N LEU A 102 -0.81 6.06 3.01
CA LEU A 102 -0.11 5.75 4.26
C LEU A 102 0.00 7.02 5.11
N GLY A 103 0.08 6.85 6.43
CA GLY A 103 0.28 7.96 7.36
C GLY A 103 -1.01 8.57 7.89
N LEU A 104 -2.17 7.90 7.70
CA LEU A 104 -3.39 8.29 8.40
C LEU A 104 -3.18 8.08 9.90
N ALA A 105 -3.03 9.18 10.62
CA ALA A 105 -2.93 9.18 12.06
C ALA A 105 -3.87 10.27 12.60
N PHE A 106 -4.81 9.89 13.44
CA PHE A 106 -5.64 10.87 14.18
C PHE A 106 -4.85 11.51 15.32
N ASN A 107 -3.83 10.82 15.81
CA ASN A 107 -2.92 11.30 16.83
C ASN A 107 -1.70 11.99 16.20
N ASP A 108 -0.90 12.66 17.02
CA ASP A 108 0.29 13.38 16.59
C ASP A 108 1.48 12.47 16.23
N SER A 109 1.32 11.15 16.38
CA SER A 109 2.34 10.15 16.05
C SER A 109 1.79 9.02 15.19
N TYR A 110 2.67 8.40 14.39
CA TYR A 110 2.33 7.20 13.63
C TYR A 110 2.14 6.00 14.56
N THR A 111 1.16 5.17 14.26
CA THR A 111 0.78 3.99 15.07
C THR A 111 1.38 2.70 14.59
N TYR A 112 2.21 2.72 13.55
CA TYR A 112 2.89 1.58 12.93
C TYR A 112 4.19 2.03 12.24
N SER A 113 5.05 1.07 11.94
CA SER A 113 6.23 1.27 11.09
C SER A 113 5.95 0.85 9.66
N ALA A 114 6.65 1.44 8.69
CA ALA A 114 6.54 1.08 7.27
C ALA A 114 7.92 0.89 6.63
N GLU A 115 8.08 -0.24 5.92
CA GLU A 115 9.31 -0.64 5.23
C GLU A 115 8.98 -0.98 3.77
N ALA A 116 9.85 -0.55 2.86
CA ALA A 116 9.76 -0.87 1.45
C ALA A 116 10.13 -2.33 1.19
N ILE A 117 9.26 -3.10 0.54
CA ILE A 117 9.55 -4.49 0.12
C ILE A 117 10.31 -4.50 -1.21
N THR A 118 9.95 -3.60 -2.11
CA THR A 118 10.61 -3.35 -3.39
C THR A 118 11.06 -1.89 -3.41
N PRO A 119 11.88 -1.44 -4.38
CA PRO A 119 12.05 0.00 -4.57
C PRO A 119 10.69 0.68 -4.73
N VAL A 120 10.47 1.76 -3.99
CA VAL A 120 9.17 2.44 -3.89
C VAL A 120 9.31 3.89 -4.31
N LYS A 121 8.32 4.37 -5.06
CA LYS A 121 8.14 5.79 -5.34
C LYS A 121 6.87 6.27 -4.66
N ILE A 122 6.97 7.31 -3.84
CA ILE A 122 5.85 7.87 -3.09
C ILE A 122 5.70 9.37 -3.32
N CYS A 123 4.44 9.84 -3.28
CA CYS A 123 4.13 11.25 -3.06
C CYS A 123 4.03 11.49 -1.56
N ARG A 124 4.76 12.48 -1.07
CA ARG A 124 4.75 12.92 0.32
C ARG A 124 4.03 14.25 0.41
N PHE A 125 3.00 14.32 1.27
CA PHE A 125 2.20 15.52 1.52
C PHE A 125 2.39 15.96 2.96
N PRO A 126 2.84 17.18 3.24
CA PRO A 126 2.76 17.73 4.59
C PRO A 126 1.32 17.69 5.08
N ARG A 127 1.10 17.21 6.31
CA ARG A 127 -0.23 16.98 6.90
C ARG A 127 -1.13 18.20 6.77
N ARG A 128 -0.65 19.37 7.19
CA ARG A 128 -1.41 20.63 7.11
C ARG A 128 -1.80 21.04 5.69
N GLN A 129 -1.01 20.66 4.68
CA GLN A 129 -1.32 20.98 3.29
C GLN A 129 -2.39 20.05 2.74
N LEU A 130 -2.32 18.75 3.08
CA LEU A 130 -3.37 17.81 2.69
C LEU A 130 -4.69 18.15 3.35
N GLU A 131 -4.70 18.49 4.64
CA GLU A 131 -5.90 18.90 5.39
C GLU A 131 -6.58 20.10 4.70
N ARG A 132 -5.83 21.13 4.32
CA ARG A 132 -6.38 22.27 3.55
C ARG A 132 -6.98 21.85 2.21
N LEU A 133 -6.36 20.90 1.50
CA LEU A 133 -6.91 20.38 0.25
C LEU A 133 -8.20 19.60 0.48
N LEU A 134 -8.32 18.87 1.59
CA LEU A 134 -9.54 18.16 1.95
C LEU A 134 -10.68 19.14 2.24
N ASP A 135 -10.42 20.22 2.99
CA ASP A 135 -11.39 21.29 3.26
C ASP A 135 -11.89 21.98 1.97
N GLU A 136 -10.99 22.16 1.02
CA GLU A 136 -11.26 22.84 -0.25
C GLU A 136 -11.94 21.94 -1.29
N PHE A 137 -11.70 20.63 -1.23
CA PHE A 137 -12.18 19.63 -2.20
C PHE A 137 -13.00 18.53 -1.53
N PRO A 138 -14.32 18.74 -1.26
CA PRO A 138 -15.15 17.74 -0.55
C PRO A 138 -15.22 16.37 -1.22
N LYS A 139 -14.99 16.28 -2.54
CA LYS A 139 -14.90 14.99 -3.24
C LYS A 139 -13.64 14.21 -2.81
N MET A 140 -12.54 14.92 -2.50
CA MET A 140 -11.31 14.31 -2.03
C MET A 140 -11.46 13.80 -0.59
N GLU A 141 -12.15 14.56 0.28
CA GLU A 141 -12.52 14.12 1.63
C GLU A 141 -13.40 12.86 1.59
N LYS A 142 -14.45 12.85 0.77
CA LYS A 142 -15.28 11.66 0.54
C LYS A 142 -14.47 10.45 0.08
N ARG A 143 -13.51 10.66 -0.81
CA ARG A 143 -12.63 9.59 -1.29
C ARG A 143 -11.75 9.06 -0.17
N LEU A 144 -11.18 9.95 0.65
CA LEU A 144 -10.38 9.57 1.81
C LEU A 144 -11.20 8.74 2.80
N LEU A 145 -12.42 9.16 3.11
CA LEU A 145 -13.33 8.42 4.00
C LEU A 145 -13.64 7.01 3.45
N ALA A 146 -13.90 6.90 2.15
CA ALA A 146 -14.11 5.61 1.51
C ALA A 146 -12.88 4.70 1.58
N MET A 147 -11.66 5.26 1.41
CA MET A 147 -10.41 4.51 1.57
C MET A 147 -10.22 4.05 3.01
N ALA A 148 -10.47 4.91 4.00
CA ALA A 148 -10.38 4.56 5.42
C ALA A 148 -11.42 3.48 5.82
N SER A 149 -12.64 3.55 5.29
CA SER A 149 -13.66 2.51 5.52
C SER A 149 -13.25 1.16 4.94
N ASN A 150 -12.63 1.14 3.75
CA ASN A 150 -12.12 -0.10 3.17
C ASN A 150 -10.97 -0.68 4.00
N GLU A 151 -10.10 0.17 4.54
CA GLU A 151 -9.00 -0.26 5.41
C GLU A 151 -9.52 -0.84 6.72
N LEU A 152 -10.55 -0.22 7.32
CA LEU A 152 -11.23 -0.77 8.49
C LEU A 152 -11.84 -2.14 8.22
N ALA A 153 -12.53 -2.31 7.09
CA ALA A 153 -13.09 -3.60 6.69
C ALA A 153 -11.98 -4.67 6.51
N ALA A 154 -10.86 -4.31 5.86
CA ALA A 154 -9.71 -5.20 5.72
C ALA A 154 -9.10 -5.58 7.08
N ALA A 155 -9.01 -4.64 8.02
CA ALA A 155 -8.54 -4.91 9.37
C ALA A 155 -9.48 -5.87 10.14
N GLN A 156 -10.81 -5.74 9.98
CA GLN A 156 -11.79 -6.66 10.55
C GLN A 156 -11.66 -8.06 9.94
N GLU A 157 -11.49 -8.17 8.62
CA GLU A 157 -11.22 -9.45 7.96
C GLU A 157 -9.92 -10.10 8.49
N GLN A 158 -8.87 -9.30 8.71
CA GLN A 158 -7.61 -9.77 9.27
C GLN A 158 -7.77 -10.28 10.72
N MET A 159 -8.57 -9.61 11.56
CA MET A 159 -8.88 -10.10 12.91
C MET A 159 -9.60 -11.45 12.88
N MET A 160 -10.58 -11.62 11.99
CA MET A 160 -11.26 -12.92 11.80
C MET A 160 -10.29 -14.00 11.31
N LEU A 161 -9.42 -13.64 10.35
CA LEU A 161 -8.41 -14.53 9.80
C LEU A 161 -7.49 -15.04 10.91
N LEU A 162 -6.93 -14.15 11.72
CA LEU A 162 -5.99 -14.51 12.79
C LEU A 162 -6.66 -15.23 13.96
N GLY A 163 -7.92 -14.90 14.25
CA GLY A 163 -8.62 -15.43 15.42
C GLY A 163 -9.33 -16.78 15.21
N ARG A 164 -9.71 -17.10 13.97
CA ARG A 164 -10.60 -18.25 13.72
C ARG A 164 -10.12 -19.22 12.66
N LYS A 165 -9.28 -18.79 11.72
CA LYS A 165 -8.87 -19.63 10.59
C LYS A 165 -7.65 -20.48 10.90
N THR A 166 -7.62 -21.68 10.33
CA THR A 166 -6.47 -22.59 10.32
C THR A 166 -5.36 -22.01 9.42
N ALA A 167 -4.16 -22.54 9.47
CA ALA A 167 -3.04 -22.09 8.66
C ALA A 167 -3.32 -22.18 7.14
N HIS A 168 -4.05 -23.24 6.70
CA HIS A 168 -4.41 -23.41 5.30
C HIS A 168 -5.45 -22.37 4.86
N GLU A 169 -6.51 -22.18 5.64
CA GLU A 169 -7.54 -21.18 5.38
C GLU A 169 -6.97 -19.76 5.38
N ARG A 170 -6.01 -19.45 6.28
CA ARG A 170 -5.32 -18.16 6.33
C ARG A 170 -4.56 -17.89 5.04
N LEU A 171 -3.75 -18.86 4.60
CA LEU A 171 -2.96 -18.69 3.37
C LEU A 171 -3.86 -18.62 2.14
N ALA A 172 -4.87 -19.46 2.02
CA ALA A 172 -5.85 -19.43 0.92
C ALA A 172 -6.55 -18.05 0.84
N SER A 173 -7.07 -17.57 1.99
CA SER A 173 -7.70 -16.25 2.10
C SER A 173 -6.78 -15.12 1.69
N PHE A 174 -5.51 -15.15 2.10
CA PHE A 174 -4.50 -14.16 1.75
C PHE A 174 -4.25 -14.14 0.24
N LEU A 175 -4.02 -15.29 -0.38
CA LEU A 175 -3.77 -15.39 -1.82
C LEU A 175 -4.96 -14.88 -2.65
N LEU A 176 -6.18 -15.25 -2.26
CA LEU A 176 -7.41 -14.77 -2.88
C LEU A 176 -7.60 -13.25 -2.70
N SER A 177 -7.20 -12.70 -1.54
CA SER A 177 -7.26 -11.25 -1.30
C SER A 177 -6.33 -10.47 -2.23
N LEU A 178 -5.11 -10.97 -2.46
CA LEU A 178 -4.18 -10.39 -3.42
C LEU A 178 -4.72 -10.47 -4.86
N ALA A 179 -5.31 -11.60 -5.25
CA ALA A 179 -5.92 -11.75 -6.58
C ALA A 179 -7.09 -10.76 -6.79
N ARG A 180 -7.97 -10.61 -5.79
CA ARG A 180 -9.05 -9.59 -5.84
C ARG A 180 -8.49 -8.19 -6.00
N ARG A 181 -7.36 -7.92 -5.34
CA ARG A 181 -6.68 -6.64 -5.44
C ARG A 181 -6.13 -6.42 -6.85
N GLU A 182 -5.38 -7.36 -7.42
CA GLU A 182 -4.80 -7.24 -8.76
C GLU A 182 -5.87 -7.01 -9.83
N ARG A 183 -7.05 -7.64 -9.70
CA ARG A 183 -8.20 -7.39 -10.57
C ARG A 183 -8.67 -5.93 -10.55
N ARG A 184 -8.68 -5.27 -9.38
CA ARG A 184 -9.01 -3.84 -9.28
C ARG A 184 -8.04 -2.95 -10.04
N TYR A 185 -6.81 -3.43 -10.26
CA TYR A 185 -5.77 -2.74 -11.01
C TYR A 185 -5.75 -3.11 -12.50
N GLY A 186 -6.77 -3.84 -12.99
CA GLY A 186 -6.82 -4.30 -14.38
C GLY A 186 -5.79 -5.35 -14.74
N ARG A 187 -5.13 -5.96 -13.75
CA ARG A 187 -4.15 -7.04 -13.91
C ARG A 187 -4.79 -8.41 -13.64
N GLY A 188 -6.09 -8.55 -13.96
CA GLY A 188 -6.84 -9.77 -13.70
C GLY A 188 -6.31 -10.95 -14.51
N GLY A 189 -5.93 -12.02 -13.82
CA GLY A 189 -5.49 -13.30 -14.36
C GLY A 189 -5.48 -14.36 -13.26
N ASP A 190 -5.05 -15.57 -13.61
CA ASP A 190 -4.89 -16.65 -12.63
C ASP A 190 -3.56 -16.57 -11.87
N ALA A 191 -2.64 -15.68 -12.30
CA ALA A 191 -1.36 -15.46 -11.64
C ALA A 191 -1.42 -14.29 -10.66
N VAL A 192 -0.74 -14.42 -9.51
CA VAL A 192 -0.63 -13.40 -8.46
C VAL A 192 0.82 -13.15 -8.12
N GLN A 193 1.21 -11.88 -8.07
CA GLN A 193 2.56 -11.47 -7.68
C GLN A 193 2.69 -11.41 -6.15
N LEU A 194 3.77 -11.99 -5.66
CA LEU A 194 4.14 -12.03 -4.24
C LEU A 194 5.47 -11.27 -4.04
N PRO A 195 5.48 -9.95 -3.99
CA PRO A 195 6.72 -9.19 -3.79
C PRO A 195 7.34 -9.42 -2.40
N MET A 196 6.53 -9.80 -1.41
CA MET A 196 6.93 -10.10 -0.04
C MET A 196 7.58 -11.48 0.10
N THR A 197 8.44 -11.62 1.10
CA THR A 197 9.10 -12.88 1.43
C THR A 197 8.14 -13.87 2.12
N ARG A 198 8.53 -15.15 2.20
CA ARG A 198 7.78 -16.16 2.99
C ARG A 198 7.71 -15.80 4.48
N THR A 199 8.77 -15.16 4.99
CA THR A 199 8.80 -14.64 6.37
C THR A 199 7.81 -13.51 6.55
N ASP A 200 7.73 -12.55 5.60
CA ASP A 200 6.74 -11.46 5.68
C ASP A 200 5.30 -12.02 5.63
N ILE A 201 5.05 -13.04 4.79
CA ILE A 201 3.74 -13.70 4.73
C ILE A 201 3.44 -14.40 6.05
N ALA A 202 4.41 -15.08 6.65
CA ALA A 202 4.26 -15.73 7.95
C ALA A 202 3.94 -14.71 9.06
N ASP A 203 4.69 -13.60 9.13
CA ASP A 203 4.46 -12.51 10.08
C ASP A 203 3.07 -11.86 9.89
N TYR A 204 2.57 -11.79 8.65
CA TYR A 204 1.22 -11.29 8.36
C TYR A 204 0.12 -12.27 8.80
N LEU A 205 0.34 -13.58 8.60
CA LEU A 205 -0.63 -14.64 8.90
C LEU A 205 -0.57 -15.15 10.36
N GLY A 206 0.35 -14.62 11.18
CA GLY A 206 0.56 -15.11 12.55
C GLY A 206 1.03 -16.56 12.57
N LEU A 207 1.93 -16.93 11.63
CA LEU A 207 2.50 -18.27 11.48
C LEU A 207 4.02 -18.22 11.62
N THR A 208 4.65 -19.39 11.86
CA THR A 208 6.09 -19.50 11.64
C THR A 208 6.40 -19.59 10.14
N THR A 209 7.58 -19.14 9.72
CA THR A 209 8.04 -19.25 8.32
C THR A 209 8.01 -20.70 7.83
N GLU A 210 8.33 -21.65 8.71
CA GLU A 210 8.27 -23.07 8.40
C GLU A 210 6.83 -23.53 8.14
N THR A 211 5.88 -23.13 9.00
CA THR A 211 4.46 -23.45 8.82
C THR A 211 3.93 -22.86 7.52
N ALA A 212 4.20 -21.59 7.24
CA ALA A 212 3.80 -20.97 5.98
C ALA A 212 4.35 -21.74 4.77
N SER A 213 5.64 -22.10 4.79
CA SER A 213 6.29 -22.87 3.71
C SER A 213 5.68 -24.27 3.53
N ARG A 214 5.33 -24.96 4.62
CA ARG A 214 4.63 -26.25 4.56
C ARG A 214 3.25 -26.12 3.95
N VAL A 215 2.49 -25.07 4.32
CA VAL A 215 1.15 -24.82 3.76
C VAL A 215 1.22 -24.50 2.26
N PHE A 216 2.17 -23.68 1.80
CA PHE A 216 2.39 -23.46 0.36
C PHE A 216 2.66 -24.77 -0.38
N THR A 217 3.49 -25.64 0.19
CA THR A 217 3.79 -26.97 -0.38
C THR A 217 2.55 -27.87 -0.41
N SER A 218 1.72 -27.82 0.65
CA SER A 218 0.46 -28.55 0.72
C SER A 218 -0.52 -28.11 -0.36
N LEU A 219 -0.77 -26.80 -0.51
CA LEU A 219 -1.66 -26.26 -1.55
C LEU A 219 -1.20 -26.62 -2.97
N ARG A 220 0.11 -26.60 -3.20
CA ARG A 220 0.69 -27.06 -4.47
C ARG A 220 0.44 -28.55 -4.71
N LYS A 221 0.67 -29.41 -3.70
CA LYS A 221 0.44 -30.87 -3.81
C LYS A 221 -1.04 -31.20 -4.05
N ARG A 222 -1.96 -30.41 -3.49
CA ARG A 222 -3.41 -30.52 -3.70
C ARG A 222 -3.85 -30.00 -5.08
N GLY A 223 -2.95 -29.41 -5.87
CA GLY A 223 -3.28 -28.87 -7.18
C GLY A 223 -4.00 -27.50 -7.13
N CYS A 224 -4.15 -26.87 -5.95
CA CYS A 224 -4.81 -25.57 -5.86
C CYS A 224 -3.99 -24.44 -6.47
N ILE A 225 -2.67 -24.53 -6.32
CA ILE A 225 -1.73 -23.52 -6.83
C ILE A 225 -0.53 -24.14 -7.49
N GLU A 226 0.05 -23.42 -8.45
CA GLU A 226 1.36 -23.66 -9.03
C GLU A 226 2.31 -22.53 -8.63
N ILE A 227 3.53 -22.87 -8.18
CA ILE A 227 4.56 -21.90 -7.84
C ILE A 227 5.43 -21.69 -9.07
N GLU A 228 5.20 -20.62 -9.82
CA GLU A 228 5.95 -20.31 -11.04
C GLU A 228 7.35 -19.80 -10.72
N THR A 229 7.45 -18.92 -9.72
CA THR A 229 8.71 -18.36 -9.19
C THR A 229 8.60 -18.15 -7.69
N ALA A 230 9.69 -17.71 -7.05
CA ALA A 230 9.66 -17.30 -5.65
C ALA A 230 8.67 -16.13 -5.37
N LYS A 231 8.36 -15.35 -6.43
CA LYS A 231 7.54 -14.13 -6.36
C LYS A 231 6.24 -14.20 -7.18
N SER A 232 5.90 -15.36 -7.73
CA SER A 232 4.68 -15.54 -8.54
C SER A 232 4.08 -16.89 -8.30
N ILE A 233 2.76 -16.91 -8.13
CA ILE A 233 1.95 -18.13 -8.09
C ILE A 233 0.84 -18.03 -9.13
N ARG A 234 0.40 -19.18 -9.63
CA ARG A 234 -0.80 -19.33 -10.46
C ARG A 234 -1.84 -20.16 -9.70
N PHE A 235 -3.09 -19.76 -9.80
CA PHE A 235 -4.20 -20.58 -9.33
C PHE A 235 -4.50 -21.66 -10.37
N SER A 236 -4.35 -22.94 -10.00
CA SER A 236 -4.68 -24.08 -10.85
C SER A 236 -6.12 -24.56 -10.61
N ASP A 237 -6.58 -24.46 -9.35
CA ASP A 237 -7.97 -24.72 -8.95
C ASP A 237 -8.40 -23.64 -7.95
N ARG A 238 -9.10 -22.66 -8.47
CA ARG A 238 -9.55 -21.50 -7.69
C ARG A 238 -10.75 -21.84 -6.82
N ASP A 239 -11.64 -22.67 -7.31
CA ASP A 239 -12.89 -23.01 -6.61
C ASP A 239 -12.55 -23.78 -5.33
N THR A 240 -11.71 -24.79 -5.40
CA THR A 240 -11.19 -25.51 -4.20
C THR A 240 -10.44 -24.56 -3.26
N LEU A 241 -9.71 -23.56 -3.76
CA LEU A 241 -9.03 -22.59 -2.91
C LEU A 241 -10.05 -21.66 -2.19
N GLU A 242 -11.15 -21.29 -2.84
CA GLU A 242 -12.25 -20.51 -2.25
C GLU A 242 -13.02 -21.30 -1.19
N GLU A 243 -13.31 -22.58 -1.42
CA GLU A 243 -13.91 -23.50 -0.44
C GLU A 243 -13.02 -23.62 0.79
N LEU A 244 -11.74 -23.89 0.60
CA LEU A 244 -10.75 -23.95 1.68
C LEU A 244 -10.69 -22.63 2.47
N ALA A 245 -10.69 -21.48 1.77
CA ALA A 245 -10.65 -20.17 2.43
C ALA A 245 -11.92 -19.90 3.28
N SER A 246 -13.06 -20.48 2.91
CA SER A 246 -14.33 -20.33 3.63
C SER A 246 -14.48 -21.28 4.82
N GLY A 247 -13.60 -22.27 4.96
CA GLY A 247 -13.68 -23.29 6.02
C GLY A 247 -14.78 -24.33 5.78
N LEU A 248 -15.12 -24.59 4.51
CA LEU A 248 -16.13 -25.57 4.10
C LEU A 248 -15.55 -26.96 3.80
N GLU A 249 -14.23 -27.15 4.03
CA GLU A 249 -13.56 -28.48 3.94
C GLU A 249 -13.60 -29.26 5.24
#